data_c7dea1e5c65ce062cce2e29df602c004
#
_entry.id   c7dea1e5c65ce062cce2e29df602c004
#
_cell.length_a   1.000
_cell.length_b   1.000
_cell.length_c   1.000
_cell.angle_alpha   90.00
_cell.angle_beta   90.00
_cell.angle_gamma   90.00
#
_symmetry.space_group_name_H-M   'P 1'
#
loop_
_entity.id
_entity.type
_entity.pdbx_description
1 polymer ?
#
loop_
_entity_poly.entity_id
_entity_poly.type
_entity_poly.pdbx_seq_one_letter_code
_entity_poly.pdbx_strand_id
1 'polypeptide(L)'
;MARIEEVVLMNVCMIYNDSEVLVQEKVDDDYSGITFPGGHVEKGESFTDAVIREVLEETGLKISAPQLCGIKDWINDNGTRYVVLLYKTNQFNGEVKSSDEGKVYWVSLDEIDKSKFAYGMEKMLEVFENDDLSEYFFRKIDGTWIEELK
;
A
#
# COMPACT_ATOMS: atom_id res chain seq x y z
N MET A 1 9.30 -29.12 -12.28
CA MET A 1 9.75 -28.64 -10.98
C MET A 1 9.43 -27.15 -10.83
N ALA A 2 8.83 -26.78 -9.72
CA ALA A 2 8.50 -25.38 -9.48
C ALA A 2 9.77 -24.55 -9.27
N ARG A 3 9.76 -23.32 -9.80
CA ARG A 3 10.79 -22.34 -9.50
C ARG A 3 10.35 -21.55 -8.28
N ILE A 4 11.16 -21.55 -7.23
CA ILE A 4 10.81 -20.95 -5.95
C ILE A 4 11.69 -19.73 -5.71
N GLU A 5 11.06 -18.65 -5.23
CA GLU A 5 11.71 -17.41 -4.86
C GLU A 5 11.20 -17.01 -3.48
N GLU A 6 12.09 -16.50 -2.63
CA GLU A 6 11.66 -15.93 -1.34
C GLU A 6 10.98 -14.59 -1.55
N VAL A 7 9.78 -14.46 -1.03
CA VAL A 7 8.95 -13.27 -1.21
C VAL A 7 8.30 -12.87 0.11
N VAL A 8 8.28 -11.57 0.38
CA VAL A 8 7.47 -10.99 1.45
C VAL A 8 6.25 -10.36 0.80
N LEU A 9 5.06 -10.81 1.19
CA LEU A 9 3.79 -10.37 0.62
C LEU A 9 3.11 -9.37 1.54
N MET A 10 2.78 -8.20 0.99
CA MET A 10 2.15 -7.10 1.70
C MET A 10 1.00 -6.54 0.87
N ASN A 11 0.23 -5.64 1.47
CA ASN A 11 -0.85 -4.94 0.78
C ASN A 11 -0.97 -3.51 1.27
N VAL A 12 -1.60 -2.68 0.45
CA VAL A 12 -2.13 -1.37 0.86
C VAL A 12 -3.48 -1.20 0.17
N CYS A 13 -4.33 -0.37 0.76
CA CYS A 13 -5.65 -0.09 0.20
C CYS A 13 -5.92 1.40 0.15
N MET A 14 -6.21 1.90 -1.05
CA MET A 14 -6.75 3.24 -1.22
C MET A 14 -8.26 3.17 -1.01
N ILE A 15 -8.72 3.63 0.14
CA ILE A 15 -10.15 3.74 0.44
C ILE A 15 -10.55 5.17 0.11
N TYR A 16 -11.54 5.33 -0.74
CA TYR A 16 -11.92 6.65 -1.21
C TYR A 16 -13.42 6.90 -1.05
N ASN A 17 -13.76 8.15 -0.87
CA ASN A 17 -15.13 8.64 -0.72
C ASN A 17 -15.20 10.01 -1.39
N ASP A 18 -15.83 10.07 -2.54
CA ASP A 18 -15.83 11.26 -3.41
C ASP A 18 -14.40 11.74 -3.71
N SER A 19 -14.01 12.93 -3.25
CA SER A 19 -12.66 13.48 -3.50
C SER A 19 -11.65 13.19 -2.39
N GLU A 20 -12.08 12.50 -1.34
CA GLU A 20 -11.21 12.20 -0.20
C GLU A 20 -10.72 10.77 -0.19
N VAL A 21 -9.54 10.57 0.36
CA VAL A 21 -8.95 9.25 0.59
C VAL A 21 -8.61 9.11 2.07
N LEU A 22 -8.62 7.87 2.55
CA LEU A 22 -8.20 7.56 3.91
C LEU A 22 -6.69 7.32 3.92
N VAL A 23 -5.97 8.11 4.69
CA VAL A 23 -4.52 7.99 4.81
C VAL A 23 -4.11 7.63 6.23
N GLN A 24 -2.90 7.13 6.36
CA GLN A 24 -2.27 6.80 7.63
C GLN A 24 -0.91 7.50 7.70
N GLU A 25 -0.66 8.16 8.82
CA GLU A 25 0.67 8.70 9.11
C GLU A 25 1.47 7.64 9.87
N LYS A 26 2.31 6.91 9.15
CA LYS A 26 3.16 5.88 9.74
C LYS A 26 4.27 6.50 10.58
N VAL A 27 4.53 5.87 11.73
CA VAL A 27 5.52 6.35 12.70
C VAL A 27 6.62 5.31 12.96
N ASP A 28 6.91 4.49 11.97
CA ASP A 28 7.95 3.48 12.04
C ASP A 28 9.32 4.12 11.75
N ASP A 29 10.37 3.69 12.45
CA ASP A 29 11.73 4.21 12.28
C ASP A 29 12.28 3.96 10.87
N ASP A 30 11.91 2.84 10.25
CA ASP A 30 12.40 2.45 8.91
C ASP A 30 11.51 2.95 7.78
N TYR A 31 10.24 3.23 8.06
CA TYR A 31 9.28 3.64 7.05
C TYR A 31 8.23 4.55 7.68
N SER A 32 8.42 5.84 7.52
CA SER A 32 7.53 6.85 8.09
C SER A 32 6.96 7.76 7.01
N GLY A 33 5.87 8.44 7.34
CA GLY A 33 5.20 9.39 6.47
C GLY A 33 3.78 8.99 6.13
N ILE A 34 3.17 9.77 5.24
CA ILE A 34 1.78 9.56 4.83
C ILE A 34 1.71 8.48 3.76
N THR A 35 0.89 7.47 3.99
CA THR A 35 0.64 6.38 3.07
C THR A 35 -0.80 5.89 3.23
N PHE A 36 -1.19 4.87 2.48
CA PHE A 36 -2.47 4.19 2.66
C PHE A 36 -2.32 3.07 3.70
N PRO A 37 -3.38 2.72 4.42
CA PRO A 37 -3.35 1.60 5.35
C PRO A 37 -3.13 0.26 4.64
N GLY A 38 -2.51 -0.67 5.33
CA GLY A 38 -2.24 -2.01 4.85
C GLY A 38 -1.23 -2.71 5.75
N GLY A 39 -0.80 -3.88 5.34
CA GLY A 39 0.15 -4.67 6.11
C GLY A 39 0.55 -5.95 5.43
N HIS A 40 0.91 -6.96 6.20
CA HIS A 40 1.40 -8.23 5.69
C HIS A 40 0.26 -9.21 5.42
N VAL A 41 0.43 -10.02 4.37
CA VAL A 41 -0.41 -11.19 4.13
C VAL A 41 0.08 -12.31 5.06
N GLU A 42 -0.81 -12.88 5.83
CA GLU A 42 -0.46 -13.99 6.71
C GLU A 42 -0.44 -15.31 5.95
N LYS A 43 0.37 -16.24 6.43
CA LYS A 43 0.50 -17.55 5.80
C LYS A 43 -0.85 -18.28 5.76
N GLY A 44 -1.23 -18.73 4.56
CA GLY A 44 -2.49 -19.45 4.36
C GLY A 44 -3.70 -18.55 4.15
N GLU A 45 -3.54 -17.25 4.24
CA GLU A 45 -4.60 -16.26 4.07
C GLU A 45 -4.74 -15.88 2.60
N SER A 46 -5.97 -15.69 2.11
CA SER A 46 -6.14 -15.12 0.77
C SER A 46 -5.71 -13.66 0.75
N PHE A 47 -5.28 -13.16 -0.40
CA PHE A 47 -4.88 -11.77 -0.54
C PHE A 47 -6.03 -10.80 -0.24
N THR A 48 -7.23 -11.15 -0.68
CA THR A 48 -8.42 -10.34 -0.43
C THR A 48 -8.77 -10.28 1.06
N ASP A 49 -8.76 -11.43 1.73
CA ASP A 49 -9.02 -11.48 3.17
C ASP A 49 -7.96 -10.71 3.96
N ALA A 50 -6.70 -10.79 3.50
CA ALA A 50 -5.60 -10.09 4.15
C ALA A 50 -5.80 -8.57 4.15
N VAL A 51 -6.15 -7.98 3.01
CA VAL A 51 -6.33 -6.52 2.94
C VAL A 51 -7.56 -6.09 3.73
N ILE A 52 -8.64 -6.87 3.72
CA ILE A 52 -9.84 -6.58 4.53
C ILE A 52 -9.48 -6.59 6.02
N ARG A 53 -8.74 -7.58 6.47
CA ARG A 53 -8.30 -7.71 7.87
C ARG A 53 -7.37 -6.57 8.28
N GLU A 54 -6.35 -6.27 7.49
CA GLU A 54 -5.38 -5.22 7.80
C GLU A 54 -6.05 -3.84 7.89
N VAL A 55 -6.94 -3.53 6.94
CA VAL A 55 -7.67 -2.26 6.97
C VAL A 55 -8.53 -2.16 8.23
N LEU A 56 -9.21 -3.24 8.61
CA LEU A 56 -10.03 -3.25 9.83
C LEU A 56 -9.17 -3.02 11.07
N GLU A 57 -8.04 -3.70 11.18
CA GLU A 57 -7.13 -3.57 12.32
C GLU A 57 -6.56 -2.17 12.45
N GLU A 58 -6.18 -1.56 11.32
CA GLU A 58 -5.49 -0.26 11.34
C GLU A 58 -6.43 0.94 11.33
N THR A 59 -7.63 0.81 10.80
CA THR A 59 -8.53 1.95 10.57
C THR A 59 -9.89 1.85 11.23
N GLY A 60 -10.30 0.67 11.65
CA GLY A 60 -11.65 0.42 12.15
C GLY A 60 -12.71 0.26 11.07
N LEU A 61 -12.35 0.42 9.80
CA LEU A 61 -13.30 0.27 8.70
C LEU A 61 -13.31 -1.15 8.16
N LYS A 62 -14.51 -1.66 7.93
CA LYS A 62 -14.71 -2.92 7.22
C LYS A 62 -14.96 -2.61 5.76
N ILE A 63 -14.01 -2.93 4.91
CA ILE A 63 -14.12 -2.71 3.47
C ILE A 63 -14.77 -3.90 2.77
N SER A 64 -15.36 -3.64 1.62
CA SER A 64 -15.98 -4.66 0.76
C SER A 64 -15.48 -4.47 -0.68
N ALA A 65 -15.46 -5.56 -1.44
CA ALA A 65 -15.12 -5.57 -2.86
C ALA A 65 -13.82 -4.82 -3.20
N PRO A 66 -12.70 -5.07 -2.49
CA PRO A 66 -11.44 -4.43 -2.85
C PRO A 66 -11.01 -4.88 -4.24
N GLN A 67 -10.65 -3.90 -5.08
CA GLN A 67 -10.23 -4.13 -6.45
C GLN A 67 -8.71 -4.05 -6.56
N LEU A 68 -8.08 -5.07 -7.10
CA LEU A 68 -6.63 -5.06 -7.32
C LEU A 68 -6.30 -4.14 -8.50
N CYS A 69 -5.47 -3.12 -8.25
CA CYS A 69 -5.07 -2.13 -9.25
C CYS A 69 -3.71 -2.41 -9.86
N GLY A 70 -2.84 -3.07 -9.12
CA GLY A 70 -1.47 -3.32 -9.54
C GLY A 70 -0.61 -3.73 -8.36
N ILE A 71 0.69 -3.64 -8.56
CA ILE A 71 1.66 -4.02 -7.52
C ILE A 71 2.78 -2.99 -7.43
N LYS A 72 3.36 -2.92 -6.25
CA LYS A 72 4.62 -2.24 -5.99
C LYS A 72 5.58 -3.33 -5.53
N ASP A 73 6.72 -3.45 -6.19
CA ASP A 73 7.67 -4.50 -5.81
C ASP A 73 9.11 -4.06 -5.96
N TRP A 74 9.97 -4.68 -5.17
CA TRP A 74 11.40 -4.43 -5.21
C TRP A 74 12.15 -5.65 -4.71
N ILE A 75 13.44 -5.67 -5.02
CA ILE A 75 14.34 -6.70 -4.55
C ILE A 75 15.36 -6.03 -3.63
N ASN A 76 15.44 -6.47 -2.39
CA ASN A 76 16.37 -5.87 -1.44
C ASN A 76 17.78 -6.45 -1.59
N ASP A 77 18.73 -5.95 -0.78
CA ASP A 77 20.14 -6.31 -0.90
C ASP A 77 20.44 -7.79 -0.67
N ASN A 78 19.58 -8.50 0.06
CA ASN A 78 19.75 -9.95 0.30
C ASN A 78 19.07 -10.84 -0.74
N GLY A 79 18.48 -10.24 -1.77
CA GLY A 79 17.80 -10.98 -2.85
C GLY A 79 16.36 -11.33 -2.59
N THR A 80 15.79 -10.95 -1.45
CA THR A 80 14.36 -11.17 -1.17
C THR A 80 13.51 -10.17 -1.93
N ARG A 81 12.49 -10.67 -2.60
CA ARG A 81 11.49 -9.82 -3.27
C ARG A 81 10.41 -9.41 -2.30
N TYR A 82 10.09 -8.12 -2.29
CA TYR A 82 8.94 -7.59 -1.57
C TYR A 82 7.87 -7.26 -2.60
N VAL A 83 6.64 -7.70 -2.34
CA VAL A 83 5.50 -7.44 -3.22
C VAL A 83 4.39 -6.82 -2.39
N VAL A 84 3.98 -5.62 -2.76
CA VAL A 84 2.84 -4.92 -2.15
C VAL A 84 1.70 -4.92 -3.15
N LEU A 85 0.61 -5.59 -2.80
CA LEU A 85 -0.60 -5.62 -3.60
C LEU A 85 -1.36 -4.32 -3.39
N LEU A 86 -1.69 -3.63 -4.48
CA LEU A 86 -2.34 -2.32 -4.44
C LEU A 86 -3.83 -2.48 -4.70
N TYR A 87 -4.63 -2.31 -3.65
CA TYR A 87 -6.09 -2.42 -3.72
C TYR A 87 -6.76 -1.07 -3.57
N LYS A 88 -7.95 -0.92 -4.14
CA LYS A 88 -8.82 0.26 -3.89
C LYS A 88 -10.26 -0.18 -3.70
N THR A 89 -11.00 0.61 -2.93
CA THR A 89 -12.44 0.42 -2.75
C THR A 89 -13.09 1.70 -2.25
N ASN A 90 -14.34 1.90 -2.63
CA ASN A 90 -15.21 2.93 -2.06
C ASN A 90 -16.37 2.34 -1.26
N GLN A 91 -16.33 1.04 -0.98
CA GLN A 91 -17.35 0.33 -0.22
C GLN A 91 -16.81 -0.02 1.16
N PHE A 92 -17.37 0.61 2.17
CA PHE A 92 -16.91 0.42 3.55
C PHE A 92 -18.02 0.80 4.52
N ASN A 93 -17.90 0.28 5.75
CA ASN A 93 -18.72 0.71 6.88
C ASN A 93 -17.87 0.72 8.14
N GLY A 94 -18.45 1.25 9.23
CA GLY A 94 -17.74 1.40 10.51
C GLY A 94 -17.29 2.83 10.75
N GLU A 95 -16.52 3.01 11.81
CA GLU A 95 -16.00 4.32 12.23
C GLU A 95 -14.48 4.30 12.20
N VAL A 96 -13.89 5.37 11.68
CA VAL A 96 -12.43 5.51 11.63
C VAL A 96 -11.87 5.59 13.04
N LYS A 97 -10.88 4.75 13.31
CA LYS A 97 -10.11 4.72 14.56
C LYS A 97 -8.64 4.57 14.23
N SER A 98 -7.81 5.41 14.84
CA SER A 98 -6.38 5.25 14.72
C SER A 98 -5.89 4.06 15.55
N SER A 99 -4.74 3.51 15.19
CA SER A 99 -4.10 2.42 15.92
C SER A 99 -2.69 2.83 16.34
N ASP A 100 -1.96 1.93 16.99
CA ASP A 100 -0.57 2.15 17.38
C ASP A 100 0.35 2.34 16.18
N GLU A 101 -0.08 1.95 14.98
CA GLU A 101 0.70 2.07 13.76
C GLU A 101 0.67 3.47 13.14
N GLY A 102 -0.23 4.32 13.61
CA GLY A 102 -0.29 5.70 13.16
C GLY A 102 -1.68 6.29 13.15
N LYS A 103 -1.73 7.61 12.99
CA LYS A 103 -2.97 8.36 12.89
C LYS A 103 -3.62 8.12 11.54
N VAL A 104 -4.94 7.90 11.52
CA VAL A 104 -5.73 7.65 10.32
C VAL A 104 -6.79 8.74 10.17
N TYR A 105 -6.90 9.32 8.98
CA TYR A 105 -7.86 10.39 8.72
C TYR A 105 -8.19 10.52 7.24
N TRP A 106 -9.34 11.13 6.95
CA TRP A 106 -9.76 11.47 5.60
C TRP A 106 -9.12 12.78 5.16
N VAL A 107 -8.69 12.84 3.92
CA VAL A 107 -8.09 14.07 3.36
C VAL A 107 -8.23 14.05 1.84
N SER A 108 -8.36 15.23 1.22
CA SER A 108 -8.23 15.35 -0.22
C SER A 108 -6.76 15.18 -0.61
N LEU A 109 -6.49 14.39 -1.65
CA LEU A 109 -5.10 14.20 -2.14
C LEU A 109 -4.44 15.54 -2.49
N ASP A 110 -5.22 16.49 -2.99
CA ASP A 110 -4.69 17.82 -3.37
C ASP A 110 -4.26 18.67 -2.18
N GLU A 111 -4.73 18.32 -0.99
CA GLU A 111 -4.42 19.06 0.25
C GLU A 111 -3.25 18.48 1.04
N ILE A 112 -2.72 17.32 0.62
CA ILE A 112 -1.60 16.70 1.31
C ILE A 112 -0.30 17.37 0.90
N ASP A 113 0.50 17.74 1.89
CA ASP A 113 1.87 18.18 1.65
C ASP A 113 2.69 16.96 1.20
N LYS A 114 3.09 16.94 -0.06
CA LYS A 114 3.82 15.82 -0.66
C LYS A 114 5.16 15.56 0.00
N SER A 115 5.74 16.56 0.66
CA SER A 115 6.98 16.38 1.41
C SER A 115 6.81 15.43 2.60
N LYS A 116 5.57 15.20 3.03
CA LYS A 116 5.24 14.30 4.14
C LYS A 116 4.91 12.88 3.67
N PHE A 117 4.89 12.63 2.38
CA PHE A 117 4.64 11.29 1.83
C PHE A 117 5.71 10.30 2.27
N ALA A 118 5.31 9.09 2.60
CA ALA A 118 6.22 7.98 2.77
C ALA A 118 6.93 7.69 1.44
N TYR A 119 8.09 7.07 1.51
CA TYR A 119 8.88 6.76 0.32
C TYR A 119 8.06 5.97 -0.70
N GLY A 120 8.07 6.43 -1.94
CA GLY A 120 7.38 5.77 -3.05
C GLY A 120 5.89 6.06 -3.15
N MET A 121 5.31 6.84 -2.24
CA MET A 121 3.87 7.14 -2.26
C MET A 121 3.43 7.83 -3.56
N GLU A 122 4.21 8.78 -4.08
CA GLU A 122 3.87 9.49 -5.31
C GLU A 122 3.77 8.55 -6.52
N LYS A 123 4.76 7.67 -6.67
CA LYS A 123 4.77 6.72 -7.80
C LYS A 123 3.71 5.64 -7.63
N MET A 124 3.47 5.21 -6.42
CA MET A 124 2.39 4.28 -6.12
C MET A 124 1.03 4.86 -6.51
N LEU A 125 0.80 6.15 -6.22
CA LEU A 125 -0.42 6.85 -6.62
C LEU A 125 -0.64 6.81 -8.13
N GLU A 126 0.41 6.92 -8.93
CA GLU A 126 0.28 6.85 -10.39
C GLU A 126 -0.30 5.51 -10.85
N VAL A 127 0.05 4.41 -10.17
CA VAL A 127 -0.54 3.09 -10.49
C VAL A 127 -2.02 3.07 -10.15
N PHE A 128 -2.42 3.66 -9.01
CA PHE A 128 -3.84 3.75 -8.64
C PHE A 128 -4.66 4.60 -9.59
N GLU A 129 -4.08 5.65 -10.15
CA GLU A 129 -4.78 6.65 -10.96
C GLU A 129 -4.73 6.40 -12.45
N ASN A 130 -3.87 5.52 -12.94
CA ASN A 130 -3.66 5.27 -14.36
C ASN A 130 -3.86 3.79 -14.68
N ASP A 131 -4.97 3.47 -15.36
CA ASP A 131 -5.31 2.10 -15.72
C ASP A 131 -4.33 1.47 -16.73
N ASP A 132 -3.49 2.25 -17.38
CA ASP A 132 -2.44 1.75 -18.28
C ASP A 132 -1.20 1.27 -17.54
N LEU A 133 -1.12 1.55 -16.23
CA LEU A 133 -0.03 1.10 -15.38
C LEU A 133 -0.49 -0.07 -14.50
N SER A 134 0.40 -1.02 -14.28
CA SER A 134 0.15 -2.18 -13.42
C SER A 134 1.21 -2.37 -12.35
N GLU A 135 2.35 -1.69 -12.48
CA GLU A 135 3.48 -1.97 -11.60
C GLU A 135 4.35 -0.75 -11.36
N TYR A 136 4.73 -0.58 -10.09
CA TYR A 136 5.82 0.30 -9.69
C TYR A 136 6.92 -0.61 -9.15
N PHE A 137 8.00 -0.75 -9.95
CA PHE A 137 9.13 -1.61 -9.62
C PHE A 137 10.38 -0.78 -9.37
N PHE A 138 11.16 -1.14 -8.35
CA PHE A 138 12.46 -0.51 -8.15
C PHE A 138 13.50 -1.56 -7.79
N ARG A 139 14.73 -1.31 -8.23
CA ARG A 139 15.87 -2.20 -8.01
C ARG A 139 17.16 -1.40 -7.92
N LYS A 140 18.15 -2.01 -7.33
CA LYS A 140 19.45 -1.38 -7.15
C LYS A 140 20.40 -1.85 -8.26
N ILE A 141 20.97 -0.90 -8.97
CA ILE A 141 21.98 -1.15 -10.01
C ILE A 141 23.21 -0.32 -9.67
N ASP A 142 24.35 -0.98 -9.48
CA ASP A 142 25.62 -0.32 -9.12
C ASP A 142 25.48 0.64 -7.93
N GLY A 143 24.76 0.21 -6.90
CA GLY A 143 24.56 1.00 -5.68
C GLY A 143 23.48 2.07 -5.76
N THR A 144 22.84 2.25 -6.93
CA THR A 144 21.79 3.26 -7.13
C THR A 144 20.43 2.61 -7.34
N TRP A 145 19.42 3.12 -6.63
CA TRP A 145 18.04 2.66 -6.82
C TRP A 145 17.45 3.27 -8.08
N ILE A 146 16.96 2.40 -8.96
CA ILE A 146 16.28 2.77 -10.21
C ILE A 146 14.81 2.44 -10.06
N GLU A 147 13.94 3.42 -10.31
CA GLU A 147 12.49 3.26 -10.22
C GLU A 147 11.87 3.19 -11.61
N GLU A 148 10.93 2.29 -11.81
CA GLU A 148 10.25 2.07 -13.09
C GLU A 148 8.74 1.96 -12.86
N LEU A 149 7.97 2.66 -13.70
CA LEU A 149 6.52 2.49 -13.79
C LEU A 149 6.21 1.73 -15.07
N LYS A 150 5.42 0.66 -14.96
CA LYS A 150 5.13 -0.25 -16.08
C LYS A 150 3.65 -0.55 -16.23
#